data_2f19053c906fd6b545f92ed2780f028e
#
_entry.id   2f19053c906fd6b545f92ed2780f028e
#
_cell.length_a   1.000
_cell.length_b   1.000
_cell.length_c   1.000
_cell.angle_alpha   90.00
_cell.angle_beta   90.00
_cell.angle_gamma   90.00
#
_symmetry.space_group_name_H-M   'P 1'
#
loop_
_entity.id
_entity.type
_entity.pdbx_description
1 polymer ?
#
loop_
_entity_poly.entity_id
_entity_poly.type
_entity_poly.pdbx_seq_one_letter_code
_entity_poly.pdbx_strand_id
1 'polypeptide(L)'
;MISLLGLSTVATTLIIIGACLVAVVGLGLLGYFLIVPKRRQKQLEALATETDGEGTTSPKKKRYRSMRAKNITVLTIIHVVLTVLAIIWVLPFVYVLLHSFRGNDVGVAFPKTVLPTQWTFDAWSKMLGGNPEAYSDAKFDWLDFRRWWLNTFIIACCSCVLSTLMTLMTSYAFSRMRFKLRQPYMKLILILGMFPGFLGMIAVYNLLSAVGLNKGVLKIIALIFVYSGGAGMGYYVSKGFFDTIPRALDESAMLDGASQAQIFFRITLPLSKPIIVYTALTAFMGPWMDFIFVKLICMGDYDYGTVSLGLQNMLTLENFSSHWILFCAGATMVAIPITVLFMFLQKYYVSGVTGGAVKG
;
A
#
# COMPACT_ATOMS: atom_id res chain seq x y z
N MET A 1 6.72 32.46 -31.40
CA MET A 1 6.95 31.26 -32.21
C MET A 1 7.48 30.07 -31.40
N ILE A 2 8.29 30.26 -30.37
CA ILE A 2 8.83 29.18 -29.48
C ILE A 2 7.75 28.59 -28.57
N SER A 3 6.72 29.35 -28.18
CA SER A 3 5.63 28.87 -27.31
C SER A 3 4.64 27.92 -28.03
N LEU A 4 4.50 28.03 -29.34
CA LEU A 4 3.63 27.16 -30.13
C LEU A 4 4.22 25.76 -30.34
N LEU A 5 5.55 25.62 -30.39
CA LEU A 5 6.24 24.33 -30.49
C LEU A 5 6.17 23.53 -29.16
N GLY A 6 6.17 24.25 -28.03
CA GLY A 6 5.98 23.61 -26.71
C GLY A 6 4.56 23.05 -26.48
N LEU A 7 3.56 23.78 -27.01
CA LEU A 7 2.17 23.32 -26.99
C LEU A 7 1.94 22.11 -27.91
N SER A 8 2.60 22.06 -29.06
CA SER A 8 2.49 20.94 -30.01
C SER A 8 3.13 19.67 -29.48
N THR A 9 4.25 19.74 -28.75
CA THR A 9 4.88 18.58 -28.11
C THR A 9 4.09 18.07 -26.92
N VAL A 10 3.53 18.93 -26.10
CA VAL A 10 2.62 18.52 -25.02
C VAL A 10 1.34 17.91 -25.60
N ALA A 11 0.76 18.52 -26.62
CA ALA A 11 -0.43 18.00 -27.29
C ALA A 11 -0.16 16.65 -27.97
N THR A 12 0.96 16.47 -28.66
CA THR A 12 1.34 15.16 -29.24
C THR A 12 1.62 14.11 -28.19
N THR A 13 2.25 14.47 -27.07
CA THR A 13 2.50 13.54 -25.98
C THR A 13 1.18 13.13 -25.30
N LEU A 14 0.26 14.06 -25.09
CA LEU A 14 -1.08 13.78 -24.56
C LEU A 14 -1.90 12.91 -25.53
N ILE A 15 -1.78 13.12 -26.84
CA ILE A 15 -2.44 12.30 -27.87
C ILE A 15 -1.85 10.89 -27.90
N ILE A 16 -0.53 10.72 -27.78
CA ILE A 16 0.12 9.40 -27.72
C ILE A 16 -0.28 8.67 -26.44
N ILE A 17 -0.27 9.33 -25.29
CA ILE A 17 -0.75 8.77 -24.03
C ILE A 17 -2.23 8.40 -24.17
N GLY A 18 -3.07 9.28 -24.72
CA GLY A 18 -4.46 9.00 -24.98
C GLY A 18 -4.69 7.80 -25.91
N ALA A 19 -3.91 7.68 -26.99
CA ALA A 19 -3.96 6.55 -27.92
C ALA A 19 -3.53 5.23 -27.29
N CYS A 20 -2.45 5.23 -26.50
CA CYS A 20 -2.03 4.07 -25.70
C CYS A 20 -3.09 3.66 -24.70
N LEU A 21 -3.75 4.61 -24.06
CA LEU A 21 -4.84 4.41 -23.12
C LEU A 21 -6.06 3.78 -23.79
N VAL A 22 -6.47 4.29 -24.96
CA VAL A 22 -7.56 3.72 -25.75
C VAL A 22 -7.22 2.30 -26.21
N ALA A 23 -5.95 2.04 -26.58
CA ALA A 23 -5.50 0.69 -26.95
C ALA A 23 -5.54 -0.28 -25.76
N VAL A 24 -5.10 0.11 -24.56
CA VAL A 24 -5.15 -0.71 -23.34
C VAL A 24 -6.59 -0.97 -22.92
N VAL A 25 -7.46 0.05 -22.97
CA VAL A 25 -8.90 -0.10 -22.70
C VAL A 25 -9.55 -0.99 -23.77
N GLY A 26 -9.20 -0.82 -25.04
CA GLY A 26 -9.68 -1.64 -26.15
C GLY A 26 -9.28 -3.10 -25.99
N LEU A 27 -8.03 -3.39 -25.66
CA LEU A 27 -7.53 -4.75 -25.40
C LEU A 27 -8.17 -5.35 -24.14
N GLY A 28 -8.36 -4.59 -23.08
CA GLY A 28 -9.07 -5.01 -21.86
C GLY A 28 -10.53 -5.36 -22.15
N LEU A 29 -11.23 -4.54 -22.92
CA LEU A 29 -12.59 -4.78 -23.37
C LEU A 29 -12.69 -5.98 -24.33
N LEU A 30 -11.76 -6.12 -25.26
CA LEU A 30 -11.70 -7.28 -26.17
C LEU A 30 -11.44 -8.57 -25.39
N GLY A 31 -10.50 -8.58 -24.44
CA GLY A 31 -10.24 -9.71 -23.56
C GLY A 31 -11.48 -10.08 -22.72
N TYR A 32 -12.17 -9.08 -22.19
CA TYR A 32 -13.43 -9.29 -21.46
C TYR A 32 -14.54 -9.86 -22.36
N PHE A 33 -14.73 -9.32 -23.56
CA PHE A 33 -15.72 -9.82 -24.53
C PHE A 33 -15.41 -11.22 -25.05
N LEU A 34 -14.14 -11.60 -25.12
CA LEU A 34 -13.72 -12.92 -25.61
C LEU A 34 -13.73 -14.02 -24.53
N ILE A 35 -13.43 -13.66 -23.26
CA ILE A 35 -13.21 -14.64 -22.19
C ILE A 35 -14.45 -14.89 -21.34
N VAL A 36 -15.22 -13.83 -21.01
CA VAL A 36 -16.36 -13.92 -20.08
C VAL A 36 -17.60 -14.58 -20.70
N PRO A 37 -17.96 -14.37 -21.98
CA PRO A 37 -19.19 -14.95 -22.54
C PRO A 37 -19.16 -16.48 -22.64
N LYS A 38 -18.02 -17.08 -22.99
CA LYS A 38 -17.96 -18.53 -23.28
C LYS A 38 -18.20 -19.43 -22.06
N ARG A 39 -17.77 -19.04 -20.87
CA ARG A 39 -17.98 -19.85 -19.65
C ARG A 39 -19.37 -19.66 -19.05
N ARG A 40 -19.89 -18.43 -19.06
CA ARG A 40 -21.26 -18.14 -18.56
C ARG A 40 -22.35 -18.57 -19.53
N GLN A 41 -22.09 -18.52 -20.84
CA GLN A 41 -23.03 -18.99 -21.84
C GLN A 41 -23.31 -20.50 -21.70
N LYS A 42 -22.27 -21.33 -21.51
CA LYS A 42 -22.45 -22.77 -21.24
C LYS A 42 -23.24 -23.07 -19.95
N GLN A 43 -23.05 -22.28 -18.89
CA GLN A 43 -23.82 -22.47 -17.64
C GLN A 43 -25.27 -22.01 -17.77
N LEU A 44 -25.53 -20.95 -18.54
CA LEU A 44 -26.88 -20.44 -18.76
C LEU A 44 -27.66 -21.25 -19.80
N GLU A 45 -26.97 -21.85 -20.77
CA GLU A 45 -27.56 -22.81 -21.73
C GLU A 45 -27.90 -24.13 -21.02
N ALA A 46 -27.08 -24.60 -20.08
CA ALA A 46 -27.38 -25.76 -19.25
C ALA A 46 -28.61 -25.53 -18.34
N LEU A 47 -28.72 -24.35 -17.73
CA LEU A 47 -29.91 -23.96 -16.92
C LEU A 47 -31.17 -23.69 -17.75
N ALA A 48 -31.02 -23.29 -19.01
CA ALA A 48 -32.15 -23.05 -19.92
C ALA A 48 -32.72 -24.37 -20.51
N THR A 49 -31.84 -25.39 -20.67
CA THR A 49 -32.26 -26.72 -21.12
C THR A 49 -33.00 -27.56 -20.05
N GLU A 50 -32.74 -27.25 -18.76
CA GLU A 50 -33.47 -27.90 -17.65
C GLU A 50 -34.92 -27.37 -17.45
N THR A 51 -35.26 -26.20 -18.02
CA THR A 51 -36.58 -25.54 -17.84
C THR A 51 -37.51 -25.62 -19.06
N ASP A 52 -37.07 -26.14 -20.18
CA ASP A 52 -37.90 -26.18 -21.43
C ASP A 52 -38.65 -27.52 -21.62
N GLY A 53 -39.22 -28.09 -20.53
CA GLY A 53 -40.13 -29.24 -20.62
C GLY A 53 -41.58 -28.88 -21.03
N GLU A 54 -41.93 -27.62 -21.22
CA GLU A 54 -43.30 -27.22 -21.67
C GLU A 54 -43.25 -26.08 -22.70
N GLY A 55 -43.70 -26.42 -23.91
CA GLY A 55 -43.69 -25.55 -25.09
C GLY A 55 -44.70 -24.40 -25.02
N THR A 56 -44.29 -23.24 -24.49
CA THR A 56 -45.01 -21.97 -24.70
C THR A 56 -44.00 -20.82 -24.85
N THR A 57 -44.08 -20.13 -26.00
CA THR A 57 -43.33 -18.91 -26.30
C THR A 57 -43.80 -17.77 -25.40
N SER A 58 -43.18 -17.61 -24.25
CA SER A 58 -43.60 -16.72 -23.19
C SER A 58 -42.94 -15.32 -23.28
N PRO A 59 -43.65 -14.24 -22.90
CA PRO A 59 -43.12 -12.87 -22.80
C PRO A 59 -41.93 -12.75 -21.83
N LYS A 60 -41.64 -13.76 -21.04
CA LYS A 60 -40.48 -13.87 -20.14
C LYS A 60 -39.14 -13.81 -20.90
N LYS A 61 -39.03 -14.37 -22.11
CA LYS A 61 -37.81 -14.39 -22.92
C LYS A 61 -37.38 -12.99 -23.40
N LYS A 62 -38.36 -12.12 -23.72
CA LYS A 62 -38.14 -10.73 -24.16
C LYS A 62 -37.70 -9.83 -22.98
N ARG A 63 -38.31 -10.01 -21.81
CA ARG A 63 -37.97 -9.30 -20.58
C ARG A 63 -36.61 -9.67 -20.04
N TYR A 64 -36.22 -10.93 -20.11
CA TYR A 64 -34.89 -11.44 -19.71
C TYR A 64 -33.79 -10.90 -20.60
N ARG A 65 -34.00 -10.83 -21.92
CA ARG A 65 -33.04 -10.27 -22.91
C ARG A 65 -32.86 -8.77 -22.72
N SER A 66 -33.89 -8.03 -22.36
CA SER A 66 -33.83 -6.59 -22.04
C SER A 66 -33.09 -6.31 -20.74
N MET A 67 -33.34 -7.09 -19.68
CA MET A 67 -32.61 -6.95 -18.41
C MET A 67 -31.11 -7.32 -18.56
N ARG A 68 -30.81 -8.35 -19.38
CA ARG A 68 -29.45 -8.73 -19.69
C ARG A 68 -28.69 -7.65 -20.46
N ALA A 69 -29.31 -7.02 -21.44
CA ALA A 69 -28.72 -5.90 -22.19
C ALA A 69 -28.46 -4.70 -21.28
N LYS A 70 -29.43 -4.34 -20.43
CA LYS A 70 -29.27 -3.25 -19.45
C LYS A 70 -28.15 -3.51 -18.45
N ASN A 71 -28.03 -4.75 -17.97
CA ASN A 71 -26.95 -5.12 -17.06
C ASN A 71 -25.57 -5.08 -17.75
N ILE A 72 -25.47 -5.48 -19.02
CA ILE A 72 -24.22 -5.40 -19.80
C ILE A 72 -23.83 -3.93 -19.98
N THR A 73 -24.77 -3.06 -20.37
CA THR A 73 -24.48 -1.63 -20.56
C THR A 73 -24.02 -0.98 -19.26
N VAL A 74 -24.68 -1.22 -18.14
CA VAL A 74 -24.28 -0.72 -16.82
C VAL A 74 -22.89 -1.24 -16.44
N LEU A 75 -22.63 -2.53 -16.64
CA LEU A 75 -21.32 -3.13 -16.35
C LEU A 75 -20.21 -2.50 -17.22
N THR A 76 -20.49 -2.26 -18.50
CA THR A 76 -19.53 -1.60 -19.41
C THR A 76 -19.23 -0.18 -18.96
N ILE A 77 -20.24 0.60 -18.59
CA ILE A 77 -20.05 1.96 -18.07
C ILE A 77 -19.21 1.94 -16.80
N ILE A 78 -19.49 1.04 -15.86
CA ILE A 78 -18.70 0.88 -14.62
C ILE A 78 -17.24 0.56 -14.95
N HIS A 79 -16.98 -0.37 -15.87
CA HIS A 79 -15.60 -0.72 -16.24
C HIS A 79 -14.88 0.45 -16.91
N VAL A 80 -15.54 1.18 -17.81
CA VAL A 80 -14.94 2.36 -18.45
C VAL A 80 -14.58 3.42 -17.40
N VAL A 81 -15.51 3.74 -16.49
CA VAL A 81 -15.26 4.72 -15.42
C VAL A 81 -14.11 4.26 -14.52
N LEU A 82 -14.13 3.00 -14.08
CA LEU A 82 -13.05 2.46 -13.22
C LEU A 82 -11.71 2.45 -13.94
N THR A 83 -11.67 2.15 -15.24
CA THR A 83 -10.45 2.16 -16.03
C THR A 83 -9.88 3.58 -16.15
N VAL A 84 -10.73 4.56 -16.46
CA VAL A 84 -10.32 5.97 -16.52
C VAL A 84 -9.77 6.44 -15.18
N LEU A 85 -10.45 6.12 -14.08
CA LEU A 85 -9.97 6.44 -12.75
C LEU A 85 -8.63 5.75 -12.45
N ALA A 86 -8.48 4.47 -12.76
CA ALA A 86 -7.23 3.73 -12.56
C ALA A 86 -6.07 4.37 -13.33
N ILE A 87 -6.30 4.82 -14.55
CA ILE A 87 -5.31 5.50 -15.37
C ILE A 87 -4.87 6.81 -14.71
N ILE A 88 -5.83 7.64 -14.29
CA ILE A 88 -5.55 8.91 -13.60
C ILE A 88 -4.70 8.66 -12.35
N TRP A 89 -5.00 7.61 -11.58
CA TRP A 89 -4.25 7.23 -10.39
C TRP A 89 -2.84 6.71 -10.68
N VAL A 90 -2.64 6.01 -11.79
CA VAL A 90 -1.34 5.44 -12.17
C VAL A 90 -0.42 6.46 -12.84
N LEU A 91 -0.98 7.49 -13.48
CA LEU A 91 -0.22 8.52 -14.20
C LEU A 91 0.95 9.14 -13.41
N PRO A 92 0.79 9.59 -12.16
CA PRO A 92 1.90 10.20 -11.42
C PRO A 92 3.02 9.18 -11.13
N PHE A 93 2.69 7.91 -10.94
CA PHE A 93 3.71 6.87 -10.72
C PHE A 93 4.49 6.59 -12.00
N VAL A 94 3.81 6.53 -13.14
CA VAL A 94 4.46 6.39 -14.46
C VAL A 94 5.35 7.59 -14.73
N TYR A 95 4.92 8.81 -14.39
CA TYR A 95 5.72 10.01 -14.52
C TYR A 95 7.02 9.94 -13.72
N VAL A 96 6.95 9.58 -12.43
CA VAL A 96 8.12 9.39 -11.57
C VAL A 96 9.05 8.31 -12.12
N LEU A 97 8.49 7.17 -12.55
CA LEU A 97 9.26 6.08 -13.16
C LEU A 97 10.01 6.54 -14.42
N LEU A 98 9.34 7.22 -15.34
CA LEU A 98 9.96 7.71 -16.56
C LEU A 98 11.08 8.72 -16.25
N HIS A 99 10.84 9.63 -15.31
CA HIS A 99 11.82 10.63 -14.92
C HIS A 99 13.04 10.02 -14.22
N SER A 100 12.93 8.84 -13.61
CA SER A 100 14.07 8.16 -13.00
C SER A 100 15.17 7.74 -13.98
N PHE A 101 14.84 7.67 -15.28
CA PHE A 101 15.77 7.32 -16.37
C PHE A 101 16.24 8.52 -17.19
N ARG A 102 15.99 9.74 -16.73
CA ARG A 102 16.33 10.96 -17.47
C ARG A 102 17.80 11.32 -17.28
N GLY A 103 18.51 11.60 -18.41
CA GLY A 103 19.96 11.89 -18.42
C GLY A 103 20.33 13.36 -18.49
N ASN A 104 19.65 14.14 -19.36
CA ASN A 104 20.12 15.49 -19.75
C ASN A 104 19.60 16.64 -18.90
N ASP A 105 18.74 16.41 -17.94
CA ASP A 105 18.08 17.47 -17.19
C ASP A 105 18.53 17.46 -15.70
N VAL A 106 19.76 17.02 -15.44
CA VAL A 106 20.36 17.11 -14.10
C VAL A 106 20.44 18.58 -13.69
N GLY A 107 19.86 18.92 -12.55
CA GLY A 107 19.77 20.31 -12.08
C GLY A 107 18.51 21.08 -12.54
N VAL A 108 17.60 20.45 -13.31
CA VAL A 108 16.34 21.07 -13.73
C VAL A 108 15.17 20.56 -12.89
N ALA A 109 14.55 21.45 -12.12
CA ALA A 109 13.45 21.12 -11.20
C ALA A 109 12.21 20.60 -11.95
N PHE A 110 11.88 21.19 -13.09
CA PHE A 110 10.73 20.83 -13.90
C PHE A 110 11.15 20.68 -15.37
N PRO A 111 11.47 19.45 -15.79
CA PRO A 111 11.76 19.18 -17.18
C PRO A 111 10.60 19.60 -18.10
N LYS A 112 10.91 20.25 -19.22
CA LYS A 112 9.90 20.75 -20.16
C LYS A 112 9.15 19.65 -20.90
N THR A 113 9.65 18.41 -20.87
CA THR A 113 9.08 17.26 -21.58
C THR A 113 8.68 16.18 -20.58
N VAL A 114 7.54 15.54 -20.82
CA VAL A 114 7.05 14.42 -19.98
C VAL A 114 7.91 13.17 -20.17
N LEU A 115 8.36 12.92 -21.41
CA LEU A 115 9.24 11.79 -21.71
C LEU A 115 10.71 12.20 -21.63
N PRO A 116 11.61 11.32 -21.17
CA PRO A 116 13.04 11.55 -21.23
C PRO A 116 13.50 11.77 -22.67
N THR A 117 14.33 12.77 -22.88
CA THR A 117 14.98 13.02 -24.18
C THR A 117 16.20 12.12 -24.35
N GLN A 118 16.89 11.84 -23.26
CA GLN A 118 17.94 10.82 -23.17
C GLN A 118 17.65 9.86 -22.02
N TRP A 119 17.83 8.58 -22.29
CA TRP A 119 17.60 7.50 -21.35
C TRP A 119 18.93 7.04 -20.78
N THR A 120 19.11 7.21 -19.46
CA THR A 120 20.33 6.78 -18.76
C THR A 120 19.97 6.09 -17.42
N PHE A 121 20.94 5.37 -16.88
CA PHE A 121 20.87 4.78 -15.54
C PHE A 121 21.71 5.55 -14.52
N ASP A 122 22.16 6.77 -14.84
CA ASP A 122 23.09 7.54 -13.99
C ASP A 122 22.50 7.82 -12.61
N ALA A 123 21.23 8.24 -12.54
CA ALA A 123 20.56 8.45 -11.27
C ALA A 123 20.47 7.16 -10.42
N TRP A 124 20.18 6.03 -11.05
CA TRP A 124 20.15 4.73 -10.37
C TRP A 124 21.54 4.32 -9.88
N SER A 125 22.58 4.51 -10.71
CA SER A 125 23.96 4.26 -10.35
C SER A 125 24.36 5.11 -9.15
N LYS A 126 24.06 6.42 -9.16
CA LYS A 126 24.37 7.33 -8.04
C LYS A 126 23.67 6.91 -6.76
N MET A 127 22.41 6.57 -6.82
CA MET A 127 21.65 6.09 -5.64
C MET A 127 22.23 4.79 -5.05
N LEU A 128 22.80 3.93 -5.90
CA LEU A 128 23.45 2.69 -5.47
C LEU A 128 24.93 2.87 -5.08
N GLY A 129 25.42 4.11 -5.02
CA GLY A 129 26.79 4.45 -4.59
C GLY A 129 27.82 4.48 -5.71
N GLY A 130 27.38 4.48 -6.97
CA GLY A 130 28.23 4.81 -8.13
C GLY A 130 28.53 6.31 -8.20
N ASN A 131 29.47 6.67 -9.06
CA ASN A 131 29.81 8.06 -9.32
C ASN A 131 29.79 8.37 -10.82
N PRO A 132 28.63 8.40 -11.49
CA PRO A 132 28.52 8.75 -12.90
C PRO A 132 28.93 10.20 -13.14
N GLU A 133 29.49 10.49 -14.32
CA GLU A 133 29.99 11.83 -14.68
C GLU A 133 28.93 12.92 -14.52
N ALA A 134 27.68 12.61 -14.85
CA ALA A 134 26.54 13.54 -14.71
C ALA A 134 26.32 14.07 -13.28
N TYR A 135 26.89 13.42 -12.27
CA TYR A 135 26.76 13.77 -10.85
C TYR A 135 28.14 13.96 -10.18
N SER A 136 29.23 14.08 -10.93
CA SER A 136 30.59 14.22 -10.39
C SER A 136 30.78 15.49 -9.57
N ASP A 137 30.17 16.60 -10.01
CA ASP A 137 30.30 17.92 -9.39
C ASP A 137 29.29 18.15 -8.25
N ALA A 138 28.37 17.21 -8.06
CA ALA A 138 27.34 17.34 -7.06
C ALA A 138 27.87 16.96 -5.68
N LYS A 139 27.95 17.91 -4.77
CA LYS A 139 28.30 17.68 -3.36
C LYS A 139 27.13 17.06 -2.61
N PHE A 140 27.02 15.74 -2.69
CA PHE A 140 26.00 14.97 -1.98
C PHE A 140 26.59 14.22 -0.79
N ASP A 141 27.33 14.91 0.08
CA ASP A 141 28.01 14.32 1.24
C ASP A 141 27.03 13.62 2.20
N TRP A 142 25.77 14.05 2.18
CA TRP A 142 24.71 13.47 3.00
C TRP A 142 23.93 12.35 2.29
N LEU A 143 24.18 12.10 0.98
CA LEU A 143 23.42 11.12 0.20
C LEU A 143 23.99 9.71 0.39
N ASP A 144 23.41 8.97 1.30
CA ASP A 144 23.67 7.53 1.48
C ASP A 144 22.36 6.74 1.40
N PHE A 145 21.81 6.64 0.20
CA PHE A 145 20.54 5.95 -0.04
C PHE A 145 20.58 4.48 0.41
N ARG A 146 21.69 3.77 0.21
CA ARG A 146 21.82 2.36 0.61
C ARG A 146 21.69 2.19 2.12
N ARG A 147 22.29 3.10 2.91
CA ARG A 147 22.19 3.10 4.38
C ARG A 147 20.76 3.40 4.81
N TRP A 148 20.11 4.42 4.24
CA TRP A 148 18.73 4.76 4.54
C TRP A 148 17.78 3.61 4.20
N TRP A 149 18.00 2.96 3.05
CA TRP A 149 17.20 1.82 2.63
C TRP A 149 17.36 0.65 3.61
N LEU A 150 18.59 0.34 4.01
CA LEU A 150 18.90 -0.71 4.98
C LEU A 150 18.31 -0.40 6.36
N ASN A 151 18.47 0.83 6.86
CA ASN A 151 17.85 1.28 8.11
C ASN A 151 16.33 1.08 8.08
N THR A 152 15.69 1.54 7.00
CA THR A 152 14.24 1.39 6.84
C THR A 152 13.84 -0.08 6.81
N PHE A 153 14.57 -0.91 6.09
CA PHE A 153 14.29 -2.34 5.99
C PHE A 153 14.41 -3.05 7.34
N ILE A 154 15.45 -2.76 8.11
CA ILE A 154 15.65 -3.30 9.47
C ILE A 154 14.49 -2.86 10.37
N ILE A 155 14.19 -1.56 10.39
CA ILE A 155 13.08 -1.01 11.19
C ILE A 155 11.77 -1.68 10.77
N ALA A 156 11.49 -1.76 9.48
CA ALA A 156 10.26 -2.34 8.96
C ALA A 156 10.09 -3.83 9.29
N CYS A 157 11.15 -4.62 9.15
CA CYS A 157 11.12 -6.05 9.48
C CYS A 157 10.93 -6.26 10.98
N CYS A 158 11.71 -5.59 11.82
CA CYS A 158 11.63 -5.75 13.27
C CYS A 158 10.27 -5.26 13.81
N SER A 159 9.84 -4.07 13.40
CA SER A 159 8.55 -3.53 13.84
C SER A 159 7.37 -4.34 13.30
N CYS A 160 7.45 -4.88 12.08
CA CYS A 160 6.43 -5.75 11.51
C CYS A 160 6.18 -6.98 12.40
N VAL A 161 7.24 -7.69 12.79
CA VAL A 161 7.12 -8.87 13.65
C VAL A 161 6.55 -8.51 15.02
N LEU A 162 7.15 -7.52 15.68
CA LEU A 162 6.74 -7.09 17.02
C LEU A 162 5.32 -6.53 17.04
N SER A 163 5.00 -5.61 16.13
CA SER A 163 3.68 -5.00 16.02
C SER A 163 2.59 -6.03 15.70
N THR A 164 2.87 -6.96 14.79
CA THR A 164 1.91 -8.02 14.45
C THR A 164 1.63 -8.91 15.66
N LEU A 165 2.65 -9.38 16.35
CA LEU A 165 2.48 -10.21 17.55
C LEU A 165 1.71 -9.45 18.63
N MET A 166 2.11 -8.23 18.96
CA MET A 166 1.44 -7.40 19.98
C MET A 166 -0.02 -7.13 19.62
N THR A 167 -0.28 -6.78 18.35
CA THR A 167 -1.64 -6.50 17.87
C THR A 167 -2.53 -7.73 17.96
N LEU A 168 -2.08 -8.88 17.48
CA LEU A 168 -2.88 -10.10 17.48
C LEU A 168 -3.11 -10.65 18.89
N MET A 169 -2.10 -10.67 19.75
CA MET A 169 -2.24 -11.12 21.13
C MET A 169 -3.19 -10.23 21.93
N THR A 170 -3.03 -8.91 21.81
CA THR A 170 -3.90 -7.94 22.48
C THR A 170 -5.34 -8.04 21.97
N SER A 171 -5.53 -8.14 20.66
CA SER A 171 -6.86 -8.29 20.04
C SER A 171 -7.54 -9.60 20.43
N TYR A 172 -6.78 -10.69 20.55
CA TYR A 172 -7.28 -11.95 21.05
C TYR A 172 -7.76 -11.84 22.51
N ALA A 173 -6.95 -11.21 23.38
CA ALA A 173 -7.34 -10.97 24.76
C ALA A 173 -8.64 -10.14 24.83
N PHE A 174 -8.76 -9.07 24.05
CA PHE A 174 -9.98 -8.27 23.99
C PHE A 174 -11.17 -8.97 23.32
N SER A 175 -10.96 -9.95 22.47
CA SER A 175 -12.05 -10.71 21.83
C SER A 175 -12.54 -11.86 22.73
N ARG A 176 -11.63 -12.65 23.30
CA ARG A 176 -11.91 -13.95 23.92
C ARG A 176 -11.87 -13.94 25.44
N MET A 177 -10.97 -13.15 26.03
CA MET A 177 -10.81 -13.15 27.48
C MET A 177 -11.82 -12.25 28.19
N ARG A 178 -12.23 -12.65 29.41
CA ARG A 178 -13.11 -11.87 30.28
C ARG A 178 -12.30 -11.29 31.44
N PHE A 179 -12.11 -9.98 31.45
CA PHE A 179 -11.46 -9.25 32.53
C PHE A 179 -12.15 -7.91 32.80
N LYS A 180 -12.09 -7.43 34.06
CA LYS A 180 -12.87 -6.26 34.52
C LYS A 180 -12.54 -4.99 33.74
N LEU A 181 -11.28 -4.79 33.34
CA LEU A 181 -10.82 -3.57 32.67
C LEU A 181 -10.97 -3.61 31.12
N ARG A 182 -11.54 -4.68 30.55
CA ARG A 182 -11.69 -4.84 29.09
C ARG A 182 -12.39 -3.66 28.44
N GLN A 183 -13.55 -3.27 28.95
CA GLN A 183 -14.35 -2.16 28.40
C GLN A 183 -13.69 -0.79 28.59
N PRO A 184 -13.18 -0.44 29.80
CA PRO A 184 -12.42 0.80 29.99
C PRO A 184 -11.22 0.93 29.06
N TYR A 185 -10.39 -0.10 28.92
CA TYR A 185 -9.23 -0.07 28.01
C TYR A 185 -9.62 0.11 26.55
N MET A 186 -10.66 -0.57 26.09
CA MET A 186 -11.15 -0.39 24.73
C MET A 186 -11.61 1.04 24.46
N LYS A 187 -12.34 1.66 25.41
CA LYS A 187 -12.74 3.07 25.29
C LYS A 187 -11.53 4.01 25.32
N LEU A 188 -10.56 3.74 26.19
CA LEU A 188 -9.34 4.54 26.30
C LEU A 188 -8.54 4.52 24.98
N ILE A 189 -8.34 3.35 24.37
CA ILE A 189 -7.64 3.21 23.07
C ILE A 189 -8.37 3.99 21.98
N LEU A 190 -9.72 3.97 21.95
CA LEU A 190 -10.51 4.76 21.01
C LEU A 190 -10.29 6.26 21.22
N ILE A 191 -10.40 6.73 22.44
CA ILE A 191 -10.22 8.16 22.77
C ILE A 191 -8.80 8.61 22.41
N LEU A 192 -7.77 7.83 22.76
CA LEU A 192 -6.39 8.14 22.41
C LEU A 192 -6.15 8.10 20.88
N GLY A 193 -6.82 7.20 20.17
CA GLY A 193 -6.76 7.12 18.69
C GLY A 193 -7.41 8.31 17.98
N MET A 194 -8.27 9.09 18.66
CA MET A 194 -8.86 10.32 18.12
C MET A 194 -7.94 11.54 18.32
N PHE A 195 -6.91 11.42 19.16
CA PHE A 195 -5.96 12.51 19.37
C PHE A 195 -5.11 12.75 18.10
N PRO A 196 -4.81 14.01 17.76
CA PRO A 196 -3.93 14.31 16.64
C PRO A 196 -2.55 13.67 16.84
N GLY A 197 -2.18 12.77 15.91
CA GLY A 197 -0.96 11.96 16.04
C GLY A 197 0.32 12.77 16.25
N PHE A 198 0.41 13.97 15.64
CA PHE A 198 1.59 14.83 15.77
C PHE A 198 1.82 15.34 17.22
N LEU A 199 0.78 15.52 18.03
CA LEU A 199 0.93 15.88 19.45
C LEU A 199 1.56 14.72 20.24
N GLY A 200 1.15 13.50 19.93
CA GLY A 200 1.74 12.29 20.50
C GLY A 200 3.23 12.13 20.14
N MET A 201 3.61 12.52 18.93
CA MET A 201 5.00 12.42 18.46
C MET A 201 5.97 13.23 19.33
N ILE A 202 5.60 14.46 19.73
CA ILE A 202 6.43 15.31 20.58
C ILE A 202 6.59 14.68 21.98
N ALA A 203 5.50 14.16 22.55
CA ALA A 203 5.54 13.51 23.86
C ALA A 203 6.43 12.24 23.82
N VAL A 204 6.30 11.43 22.79
CA VAL A 204 7.12 10.22 22.59
C VAL A 204 8.59 10.60 22.39
N TYR A 205 8.90 11.63 21.60
CA TYR A 205 10.26 12.13 21.43
C TYR A 205 10.89 12.54 22.78
N ASN A 206 10.18 13.32 23.59
CA ASN A 206 10.67 13.73 24.90
C ASN A 206 10.92 12.54 25.84
N LEU A 207 10.04 11.53 25.80
CA LEU A 207 10.22 10.29 26.56
C LEU A 207 11.47 9.53 26.10
N LEU A 208 11.64 9.34 24.80
CA LEU A 208 12.80 8.66 24.23
C LEU A 208 14.11 9.41 24.52
N SER A 209 14.06 10.75 24.49
CA SER A 209 15.19 11.60 24.84
C SER A 209 15.56 11.49 26.32
N ALA A 210 14.59 11.44 27.20
CA ALA A 210 14.78 11.28 28.65
C ALA A 210 15.48 9.96 29.00
N VAL A 211 15.20 8.88 28.25
CA VAL A 211 15.86 7.58 28.42
C VAL A 211 17.11 7.41 27.53
N GLY A 212 17.52 8.43 26.78
CA GLY A 212 18.73 8.43 25.96
C GLY A 212 18.64 7.66 24.65
N LEU A 213 17.45 7.26 24.22
CA LEU A 213 17.23 6.50 22.98
C LEU A 213 17.28 7.35 21.69
N ASN A 214 17.57 8.64 21.81
CA ASN A 214 17.67 9.58 20.68
C ASN A 214 19.12 9.80 20.18
N LYS A 215 20.07 8.92 20.53
CA LYS A 215 21.50 9.07 20.19
C LYS A 215 22.00 7.91 19.34
N GLY A 216 22.74 8.24 18.27
CA GLY A 216 23.42 7.27 17.43
C GLY A 216 22.50 6.12 16.97
N VAL A 217 22.99 4.90 17.02
CA VAL A 217 22.25 3.68 16.60
C VAL A 217 20.97 3.42 17.43
N LEU A 218 20.89 3.97 18.65
CA LEU A 218 19.70 3.84 19.49
C LEU A 218 18.47 4.50 18.87
N LYS A 219 18.64 5.45 17.93
CA LYS A 219 17.55 6.01 17.14
C LYS A 219 16.79 4.94 16.35
N ILE A 220 17.49 3.97 15.77
CA ILE A 220 16.88 2.83 15.04
C ILE A 220 16.05 1.99 16.01
N ILE A 221 16.59 1.71 17.20
CA ILE A 221 15.89 0.96 18.25
C ILE A 221 14.64 1.72 18.71
N ALA A 222 14.75 3.03 18.92
CA ALA A 222 13.63 3.90 19.26
C ALA A 222 12.50 3.82 18.21
N LEU A 223 12.85 3.92 16.93
CA LEU A 223 11.88 3.80 15.83
C LEU A 223 11.21 2.43 15.80
N ILE A 224 11.97 1.33 16.01
CA ILE A 224 11.40 -0.02 16.10
C ILE A 224 10.36 -0.10 17.23
N PHE A 225 10.66 0.41 18.42
CA PHE A 225 9.71 0.40 19.55
C PHE A 225 8.46 1.21 19.25
N VAL A 226 8.61 2.40 18.69
CA VAL A 226 7.47 3.28 18.39
C VAL A 226 6.56 2.65 17.34
N TYR A 227 7.11 2.16 16.23
CA TYR A 227 6.31 1.49 15.20
C TYR A 227 5.70 0.17 15.68
N SER A 228 6.32 -0.50 16.66
CA SER A 228 5.76 -1.70 17.25
C SER A 228 4.54 -1.43 18.13
N GLY A 229 4.53 -0.30 18.84
CA GLY A 229 3.45 0.04 19.79
C GLY A 229 2.28 0.83 19.20
N GLY A 230 2.46 1.44 18.02
CA GLY A 230 1.57 2.49 17.49
C GLY A 230 0.23 2.05 16.88
N ALA A 231 -0.17 0.79 16.98
CA ALA A 231 -1.28 0.23 16.20
C ALA A 231 -2.67 0.32 16.87
N GLY A 232 -3.00 1.42 17.57
CA GLY A 232 -4.28 1.53 18.31
C GLY A 232 -5.53 1.09 17.53
N MET A 233 -5.74 1.61 16.30
CA MET A 233 -6.85 1.18 15.43
C MET A 233 -6.70 -0.25 14.91
N GLY A 234 -5.47 -0.75 14.72
CA GLY A 234 -5.21 -2.13 14.31
C GLY A 234 -5.75 -3.17 15.28
N TYR A 235 -5.76 -2.86 16.59
CA TYR A 235 -6.37 -3.73 17.61
C TYR A 235 -7.87 -3.92 17.41
N TYR A 236 -8.59 -2.86 17.02
CA TYR A 236 -10.03 -2.94 16.76
C TYR A 236 -10.35 -3.77 15.52
N VAL A 237 -9.62 -3.55 14.43
CA VAL A 237 -9.80 -4.30 13.18
C VAL A 237 -9.53 -5.78 13.42
N SER A 238 -8.42 -6.11 14.07
CA SER A 238 -8.04 -7.49 14.38
C SER A 238 -8.99 -8.16 15.36
N LYS A 239 -9.46 -7.43 16.39
CA LYS A 239 -10.50 -7.91 17.31
C LYS A 239 -11.80 -8.17 16.56
N GLY A 240 -12.25 -7.27 15.70
CA GLY A 240 -13.45 -7.45 14.88
C GLY A 240 -13.39 -8.72 14.04
N PHE A 241 -12.23 -9.03 13.48
CA PHE A 241 -12.02 -10.30 12.78
C PHE A 241 -12.13 -11.51 13.72
N PHE A 242 -11.47 -11.49 14.87
CA PHE A 242 -11.56 -12.60 15.84
C PHE A 242 -12.98 -12.81 16.34
N ASP A 243 -13.77 -11.75 16.48
CA ASP A 243 -15.18 -11.87 16.89
C ASP A 243 -16.04 -12.62 15.85
N THR A 244 -15.58 -12.74 14.60
CA THR A 244 -16.29 -13.50 13.55
C THR A 244 -16.06 -15.00 13.65
N ILE A 245 -15.02 -15.46 14.35
CA ILE A 245 -14.72 -16.88 14.54
C ILE A 245 -15.69 -17.45 15.58
N PRO A 246 -16.37 -18.59 15.31
CA PRO A 246 -17.31 -19.19 16.25
C PRO A 246 -16.66 -19.56 17.59
N ARG A 247 -17.25 -19.14 18.69
CA ARG A 247 -16.76 -19.45 20.04
C ARG A 247 -16.82 -20.92 20.39
N ALA A 248 -17.71 -21.68 19.75
CA ALA A 248 -17.81 -23.14 19.93
C ALA A 248 -16.50 -23.88 19.69
N LEU A 249 -15.61 -23.33 18.81
CA LEU A 249 -14.28 -23.90 18.59
C LEU A 249 -13.37 -23.76 19.83
N ASP A 250 -13.44 -22.61 20.49
CA ASP A 250 -12.66 -22.36 21.72
C ASP A 250 -13.22 -23.21 22.89
N GLU A 251 -14.55 -23.29 22.99
CA GLU A 251 -15.25 -24.04 24.03
C GLU A 251 -14.97 -25.54 23.90
N SER A 252 -15.03 -26.12 22.72
CA SER A 252 -14.67 -27.49 22.45
C SER A 252 -13.23 -27.81 22.85
N ALA A 253 -12.29 -26.94 22.46
CA ALA A 253 -10.88 -27.09 22.79
C ALA A 253 -10.61 -26.98 24.30
N MET A 254 -11.38 -26.15 25.03
CA MET A 254 -11.28 -26.07 26.49
C MET A 254 -11.80 -27.36 27.16
N LEU A 255 -12.84 -27.97 26.60
CA LEU A 255 -13.33 -29.28 27.09
C LEU A 255 -12.29 -30.38 26.88
N ASP A 256 -11.49 -30.28 25.80
CA ASP A 256 -10.36 -31.19 25.55
C ASP A 256 -9.11 -30.84 26.37
N GLY A 257 -9.20 -29.90 27.31
CA GLY A 257 -8.12 -29.52 28.22
C GLY A 257 -7.08 -28.55 27.63
N ALA A 258 -7.36 -27.92 26.47
CA ALA A 258 -6.44 -26.97 25.88
C ALA A 258 -6.37 -25.65 26.67
N SER A 259 -5.15 -25.16 26.91
CA SER A 259 -4.93 -23.84 27.50
C SER A 259 -5.27 -22.71 26.53
N GLN A 260 -5.53 -21.49 27.03
CA GLN A 260 -5.80 -20.30 26.20
C GLN A 260 -4.68 -20.02 25.18
N ALA A 261 -3.43 -20.25 25.56
CA ALA A 261 -2.30 -20.10 24.63
C ALA A 261 -2.34 -21.16 23.51
N GLN A 262 -2.67 -22.41 23.84
CA GLN A 262 -2.83 -23.45 22.82
C GLN A 262 -3.98 -23.15 21.87
N ILE A 263 -5.11 -22.66 22.36
CA ILE A 263 -6.25 -22.23 21.54
C ILE A 263 -5.82 -21.10 20.61
N PHE A 264 -5.12 -20.08 21.14
CA PHE A 264 -4.63 -18.97 20.32
C PHE A 264 -3.71 -19.45 19.21
N PHE A 265 -2.63 -20.17 19.54
CA PHE A 265 -1.62 -20.54 18.55
C PHE A 265 -2.03 -21.66 17.59
N ARG A 266 -2.83 -22.63 18.06
CA ARG A 266 -3.17 -23.83 17.28
C ARG A 266 -4.52 -23.73 16.56
N ILE A 267 -5.45 -22.89 17.02
CA ILE A 267 -6.79 -22.80 16.47
C ILE A 267 -7.03 -21.40 15.89
N THR A 268 -7.00 -20.35 16.72
CA THR A 268 -7.40 -19.02 16.31
C THR A 268 -6.43 -18.42 15.27
N LEU A 269 -5.14 -18.51 15.52
CA LEU A 269 -4.12 -17.93 14.64
C LEU A 269 -4.11 -18.55 13.24
N PRO A 270 -4.14 -19.88 13.05
CA PRO A 270 -4.23 -20.50 11.72
C PRO A 270 -5.50 -20.14 10.95
N LEU A 271 -6.62 -19.97 11.63
CA LEU A 271 -7.88 -19.53 11.02
C LEU A 271 -7.87 -18.04 10.65
N SER A 272 -6.93 -17.28 11.20
CA SER A 272 -6.85 -15.82 11.08
C SER A 272 -5.83 -15.34 10.05
N LYS A 273 -5.43 -16.19 9.10
CA LYS A 273 -4.45 -15.84 8.06
C LYS A 273 -4.71 -14.48 7.39
N PRO A 274 -5.94 -14.10 7.00
CA PRO A 274 -6.19 -12.82 6.34
C PRO A 274 -5.84 -11.62 7.22
N ILE A 275 -6.21 -11.64 8.51
CA ILE A 275 -5.93 -10.53 9.42
C ILE A 275 -4.44 -10.47 9.82
N ILE A 276 -3.76 -11.61 9.90
CA ILE A 276 -2.32 -11.66 10.13
C ILE A 276 -1.59 -10.94 8.99
N VAL A 277 -1.91 -11.29 7.74
CA VAL A 277 -1.30 -10.67 6.56
C VAL A 277 -1.62 -9.18 6.50
N TYR A 278 -2.86 -8.78 6.76
CA TYR A 278 -3.25 -7.37 6.84
C TYR A 278 -2.42 -6.60 7.87
N THR A 279 -2.33 -7.12 9.09
CA THR A 279 -1.60 -6.47 10.19
C THR A 279 -0.11 -6.40 9.90
N ALA A 280 0.48 -7.48 9.40
CA ALA A 280 1.90 -7.53 9.04
C ALA A 280 2.22 -6.56 7.88
N LEU A 281 1.39 -6.52 6.84
CA LEU A 281 1.59 -5.62 5.71
C LEU A 281 1.52 -4.15 6.14
N THR A 282 0.52 -3.76 6.91
CA THR A 282 0.37 -2.38 7.39
C THR A 282 1.51 -1.98 8.32
N ALA A 283 1.96 -2.88 9.19
CA ALA A 283 3.10 -2.64 10.08
C ALA A 283 4.42 -2.53 9.32
N PHE A 284 4.63 -3.34 8.28
CA PHE A 284 5.82 -3.28 7.43
C PHE A 284 5.89 -1.99 6.62
N MET A 285 4.74 -1.50 6.11
CA MET A 285 4.70 -0.30 5.27
C MET A 285 4.91 1.00 6.07
N GLY A 286 4.57 1.04 7.35
CA GLY A 286 4.65 2.24 8.18
C GLY A 286 5.99 2.98 8.09
N PRO A 287 7.14 2.35 8.39
CA PRO A 287 8.45 2.98 8.34
C PRO A 287 8.88 3.51 6.96
N TRP A 288 8.33 2.96 5.87
CA TRP A 288 8.63 3.41 4.51
C TRP A 288 7.93 4.73 4.15
N MET A 289 6.86 5.07 4.84
CA MET A 289 6.01 6.22 4.51
C MET A 289 6.20 7.40 5.45
N ASP A 290 6.64 7.16 6.68
CA ASP A 290 6.78 8.20 7.71
C ASP A 290 8.15 8.87 7.65
N PHE A 291 8.15 10.16 7.32
CA PHE A 291 9.33 11.01 7.43
C PHE A 291 9.23 12.01 8.59
N ILE A 292 8.02 12.31 9.08
CA ILE A 292 7.81 13.37 10.07
C ILE A 292 8.40 12.98 11.41
N PHE A 293 8.02 11.80 11.92
CA PHE A 293 8.54 11.31 13.19
C PHE A 293 10.03 10.96 13.11
N VAL A 294 10.47 10.40 11.98
CA VAL A 294 11.89 10.12 11.73
C VAL A 294 12.71 11.39 11.74
N LYS A 295 12.23 12.48 11.10
CA LYS A 295 12.89 13.78 11.11
C LYS A 295 13.04 14.32 12.52
N LEU A 296 12.02 14.16 13.36
CA LEU A 296 12.06 14.57 14.76
C LEU A 296 13.09 13.77 15.58
N ILE A 297 13.18 12.45 15.37
CA ILE A 297 14.15 11.58 16.06
C ILE A 297 15.56 11.82 15.58
N CYS A 298 15.79 11.98 14.27
CA CYS A 298 17.12 12.09 13.69
C CYS A 298 17.74 13.48 13.88
N MET A 299 16.94 14.54 13.90
CA MET A 299 17.40 15.94 14.07
C MET A 299 18.60 16.32 13.17
N GLY A 300 18.53 15.95 11.88
CA GLY A 300 19.59 16.26 10.91
C GLY A 300 20.72 15.23 10.82
N ASP A 301 20.73 14.22 11.68
CA ASP A 301 21.67 13.11 11.60
C ASP A 301 21.15 12.05 10.60
N TYR A 302 21.55 12.18 9.35
CA TYR A 302 21.08 11.34 8.25
C TYR A 302 21.63 9.92 8.27
N ASP A 303 22.70 9.64 9.03
CA ASP A 303 23.29 8.30 9.13
C ASP A 303 22.29 7.27 9.65
N TYR A 304 21.40 7.71 10.54
CA TYR A 304 20.36 6.86 11.13
C TYR A 304 18.96 7.16 10.56
N GLY A 305 18.89 7.95 9.49
CA GLY A 305 17.66 8.29 8.79
C GLY A 305 17.06 7.11 8.05
N THR A 306 15.77 7.26 7.73
CA THR A 306 15.06 6.33 6.83
C THR A 306 15.07 6.86 5.40
N VAL A 307 14.70 5.98 4.46
CA VAL A 307 14.59 6.35 3.05
C VAL A 307 13.54 7.44 2.81
N SER A 308 12.44 7.45 3.55
CA SER A 308 11.41 8.48 3.47
C SER A 308 11.94 9.87 3.87
N LEU A 309 12.76 9.94 4.92
CA LEU A 309 13.41 11.18 5.34
C LEU A 309 14.42 11.66 4.29
N GLY A 310 15.25 10.76 3.76
CA GLY A 310 16.21 11.09 2.72
C GLY A 310 15.56 11.60 1.44
N LEU A 311 14.51 10.91 0.97
CA LEU A 311 13.74 11.35 -0.19
C LEU A 311 13.02 12.69 0.05
N GLN A 312 12.47 12.89 1.25
CA GLN A 312 11.84 14.17 1.60
C GLN A 312 12.85 15.33 1.56
N ASN A 313 14.09 15.10 2.03
CA ASN A 313 15.13 16.11 2.00
C ASN A 313 15.56 16.51 0.57
N MET A 314 15.48 15.57 -0.38
CA MET A 314 15.71 15.87 -1.81
C MET A 314 14.64 16.82 -2.40
N LEU A 315 13.45 16.87 -1.79
CA LEU A 315 12.35 17.75 -2.21
C LEU A 315 12.29 19.09 -1.47
N THR A 316 13.27 19.40 -0.62
CA THR A 316 13.35 20.73 0.01
C THR A 316 13.64 21.80 -1.04
N LEU A 317 13.21 23.05 -0.79
CA LEU A 317 13.36 24.16 -1.75
C LEU A 317 14.81 24.36 -2.21
N GLU A 318 15.77 24.13 -1.34
CA GLU A 318 17.20 24.27 -1.64
C GLU A 318 17.72 23.16 -2.57
N ASN A 319 17.15 21.96 -2.48
CA ASN A 319 17.64 20.77 -3.17
C ASN A 319 16.78 20.36 -4.36
N PHE A 320 15.56 20.89 -4.48
CA PHE A 320 14.56 20.38 -5.43
C PHE A 320 15.05 20.35 -6.89
N SER A 321 15.69 21.42 -7.36
CA SER A 321 16.14 21.49 -8.74
C SER A 321 17.28 20.51 -9.07
N SER A 322 18.19 20.28 -8.11
CA SER A 322 19.37 19.44 -8.32
C SER A 322 19.07 17.95 -8.04
N HIS A 323 18.06 17.63 -7.25
CA HIS A 323 17.82 16.27 -6.79
C HIS A 323 16.53 15.61 -7.31
N TRP A 324 15.75 16.31 -8.15
CA TRP A 324 14.49 15.78 -8.67
C TRP A 324 14.62 14.40 -9.34
N ILE A 325 15.63 14.23 -10.19
CA ILE A 325 15.82 12.97 -10.92
C ILE A 325 16.29 11.86 -9.96
N LEU A 326 17.18 12.20 -9.00
CA LEU A 326 17.62 11.28 -7.95
C LEU A 326 16.44 10.86 -7.06
N PHE A 327 15.58 11.81 -6.70
CA PHE A 327 14.32 11.52 -6.00
C PHE A 327 13.46 10.52 -6.77
N CYS A 328 13.28 10.74 -8.09
CA CYS A 328 12.49 9.84 -8.92
C CYS A 328 13.09 8.42 -8.96
N ALA A 329 14.42 8.30 -9.06
CA ALA A 329 15.11 7.01 -9.01
C ALA A 329 14.94 6.33 -7.65
N GLY A 330 15.18 7.06 -6.56
CA GLY A 330 15.02 6.54 -5.19
C GLY A 330 13.58 6.14 -4.87
N ALA A 331 12.61 6.97 -5.23
CA ALA A 331 11.18 6.67 -5.05
C ALA A 331 10.77 5.40 -5.83
N THR A 332 11.28 5.23 -7.05
CA THR A 332 11.03 4.03 -7.86
C THR A 332 11.66 2.79 -7.22
N MET A 333 12.91 2.89 -6.72
CA MET A 333 13.58 1.80 -6.02
C MET A 333 12.82 1.36 -4.76
N VAL A 334 12.20 2.29 -4.05
CA VAL A 334 11.36 2.00 -2.88
C VAL A 334 10.03 1.37 -3.29
N ALA A 335 9.42 1.85 -4.37
CA ALA A 335 8.13 1.36 -4.83
C ALA A 335 8.18 -0.11 -5.31
N ILE A 336 9.29 -0.55 -5.92
CA ILE A 336 9.44 -1.90 -6.48
C ILE A 336 9.22 -2.99 -5.41
N PRO A 337 10.01 -3.08 -4.32
CA PRO A 337 9.84 -4.15 -3.33
C PRO A 337 8.49 -4.10 -2.62
N ILE A 338 7.94 -2.91 -2.38
CA ILE A 338 6.63 -2.75 -1.75
C ILE A 338 5.53 -3.26 -2.69
N THR A 339 5.58 -2.91 -3.97
CA THR A 339 4.62 -3.37 -4.98
C THR A 339 4.68 -4.88 -5.14
N VAL A 340 5.89 -5.46 -5.23
CA VAL A 340 6.10 -6.90 -5.32
C VAL A 340 5.50 -7.61 -4.09
N LEU A 341 5.80 -7.13 -2.90
CA LEU A 341 5.23 -7.68 -1.66
C LEU A 341 3.71 -7.61 -1.66
N PHE A 342 3.13 -6.46 -2.04
CA PHE A 342 1.69 -6.28 -2.13
C PHE A 342 1.04 -7.23 -3.14
N MET A 343 1.64 -7.44 -4.31
CA MET A 343 1.13 -8.37 -5.33
C MET A 343 1.02 -9.81 -4.81
N PHE A 344 1.97 -10.26 -3.98
CA PHE A 344 1.88 -11.59 -3.36
C PHE A 344 0.81 -11.66 -2.26
N LEU A 345 0.62 -10.59 -1.51
CA LEU A 345 -0.23 -10.56 -0.32
C LEU A 345 -1.66 -10.07 -0.59
N GLN A 346 -1.94 -9.41 -1.72
CA GLN A 346 -3.23 -8.78 -2.03
C GLN A 346 -4.44 -9.71 -1.89
N LYS A 347 -4.30 -10.99 -2.25
CA LYS A 347 -5.39 -11.98 -2.13
C LYS A 347 -5.86 -12.18 -0.68
N TYR A 348 -4.93 -12.11 0.26
CA TYR A 348 -5.25 -12.24 1.70
C TYR A 348 -5.75 -10.91 2.27
N TYR A 349 -5.20 -9.78 1.79
CA TYR A 349 -5.65 -8.44 2.17
C TYR A 349 -7.12 -8.21 1.83
N VAL A 350 -7.51 -8.50 0.59
CA VAL A 350 -8.91 -8.35 0.13
C VAL A 350 -9.85 -9.23 0.96
N SER A 351 -9.52 -10.49 1.21
CA SER A 351 -10.35 -11.40 2.02
C SER A 351 -10.44 -10.97 3.48
N GLY A 352 -9.40 -10.35 4.05
CA GLY A 352 -9.40 -9.83 5.42
C GLY A 352 -10.31 -8.62 5.60
N VAL A 353 -10.29 -7.69 4.65
CA VAL A 353 -11.11 -6.47 4.69
C VAL A 353 -12.58 -6.77 4.38
N THR A 354 -12.86 -7.65 3.41
CA THR A 354 -14.22 -7.96 2.99
C THR A 354 -14.91 -9.01 3.86
N GLY A 355 -14.18 -9.86 4.56
CA GLY A 355 -14.74 -10.92 5.41
C GLY A 355 -15.60 -10.42 6.57
N GLY A 356 -15.40 -9.17 7.02
CA GLY A 356 -16.26 -8.49 7.99
C GLY A 356 -17.51 -7.82 7.40
N ALA A 357 -17.52 -7.56 6.09
CA ALA A 357 -18.59 -6.81 5.42
C ALA A 357 -19.69 -7.69 4.81
N VAL A 358 -19.49 -9.00 4.70
CA VAL A 358 -20.41 -9.94 4.03
C VAL A 358 -21.29 -10.71 5.03
N LYS A 359 -21.62 -10.13 6.18
CA LYS A 359 -22.70 -10.61 7.03
C LYS A 359 -23.86 -9.60 6.97
N GLY A 360 -24.58 -9.66 5.88
CA GLY A 360 -25.89 -9.09 5.69
C GLY A 360 -26.76 -10.10 5.00
#